data_46813bf5193c4cf897f8d285a7b18c48
#
_entry.id   46813bf5193c4cf897f8d285a7b18c48
#
_cell.length_a   1.000
_cell.length_b   1.000
_cell.length_c   1.000
_cell.angle_alpha   90.00
_cell.angle_beta   90.00
_cell.angle_gamma   90.00
#
_symmetry.space_group_name_H-M   'P 1'
#
loop_
_entity.id
_entity.type
_entity.pdbx_description
1 polymer ?
#
loop_
_entity_poly.entity_id
_entity_poly.type
_entity_poly.pdbx_seq_one_letter_code
_entity_poly.pdbx_strand_id
1 'polypeptide(L)'
;ALFAQPDLASENDSLFSELQARLHYALEQFLHPQGVSPFLLVKAPEEKEYLQLLKQTTLSLREDHEAALTGVNYHVNGSIVTLTPARNADDNFASSGPVIYADWIEAEQLFGCVRQFNGEITLQPGLVHQANGGILILSLRTLMSQPILWMRLKNIVTQQRFDWLTFDDARPLPVSIPSMPLTLKVMLVGERESLADFQEMEPELAESSLYSEFEDSLQLTDEEALRQWCQWVSGVAREKSLPGLTADAWPLLMQEGARYTGDQEVMPLCPLCISRQLREAAPFTTDSTINAEQLKTMLVQRQWREGFLAERMQDEILLEQILIETEGECIGQINALSVIDFPGHPRPFGEPSRISCVVHIGDGEFTDVERKAELGGNIHAKGMMLMQAFLMAELDLDQQLPFSASITFE
;
A
#
# COMPACT_ATOMS: atom_id res chain seq x y z
N ALA A 1 1.88 19.91 -26.08
CA ALA A 1 3.33 19.93 -26.41
C ALA A 1 4.13 19.02 -25.47
N LEU A 2 3.89 19.10 -24.15
CA LEU A 2 4.64 18.31 -23.15
C LEU A 2 4.55 16.80 -23.41
N PHE A 3 3.35 16.29 -23.61
CA PHE A 3 3.10 14.84 -23.78
C PHE A 3 3.63 14.24 -25.09
N ALA A 4 4.07 15.06 -26.02
CA ALA A 4 4.68 14.61 -27.27
C ALA A 4 6.22 14.45 -27.17
N GLN A 5 6.81 14.72 -26.01
CA GLN A 5 8.24 14.63 -25.81
C GLN A 5 8.68 13.16 -25.63
N PRO A 6 9.72 12.71 -26.37
CA PRO A 6 10.15 11.31 -26.31
C PRO A 6 10.81 10.93 -24.97
N ASP A 7 11.29 11.90 -24.20
CA ASP A 7 11.95 11.68 -22.92
C ASP A 7 11.00 11.28 -21.77
N LEU A 8 9.68 11.44 -21.96
CA LEU A 8 8.68 10.99 -20.97
C LEU A 8 8.74 9.47 -20.72
N ALA A 9 9.09 8.70 -21.73
CA ALA A 9 9.23 7.25 -21.64
C ALA A 9 10.69 6.81 -21.39
N SER A 10 11.64 7.75 -21.28
CA SER A 10 13.04 7.43 -21.05
C SER A 10 13.29 6.93 -19.63
N GLU A 11 14.32 6.10 -19.48
CA GLU A 11 14.80 5.73 -18.15
C GLU A 11 15.44 6.95 -17.48
N ASN A 12 15.15 7.09 -16.18
CA ASN A 12 15.76 8.12 -15.35
C ASN A 12 16.25 7.46 -14.06
N ASP A 13 17.54 7.21 -13.99
CA ASP A 13 18.18 6.52 -12.87
C ASP A 13 18.08 7.28 -11.55
N SER A 14 17.92 8.59 -11.62
CA SER A 14 17.76 9.46 -10.44
C SER A 14 16.32 9.65 -9.99
N LEU A 15 15.34 9.11 -10.73
CA LEU A 15 13.92 9.38 -10.48
C LEU A 15 13.46 8.96 -9.08
N PHE A 16 13.85 7.76 -8.64
CA PHE A 16 13.49 7.30 -7.30
C PHE A 16 14.07 8.21 -6.22
N SER A 17 15.33 8.58 -6.32
CA SER A 17 15.98 9.47 -5.35
C SER A 17 15.37 10.87 -5.33
N GLU A 18 14.84 11.35 -6.45
CA GLU A 18 14.16 12.62 -6.54
C GLU A 18 12.74 12.59 -5.95
N LEU A 19 11.96 11.57 -6.29
CA LEU A 19 10.58 11.43 -5.84
C LEU A 19 10.44 10.85 -4.42
N GLN A 20 11.38 10.02 -4.00
CA GLN A 20 11.40 9.33 -2.72
C GLN A 20 12.67 9.67 -1.94
N ALA A 21 13.01 10.95 -1.86
CA ALA A 21 14.29 11.41 -1.34
C ALA A 21 14.57 10.95 0.10
N ARG A 22 13.55 10.98 0.96
CA ARG A 22 13.69 10.56 2.37
C ARG A 22 13.89 9.05 2.49
N LEU A 23 13.13 8.28 1.74
CA LEU A 23 13.27 6.81 1.71
C LEU A 23 14.62 6.40 1.11
N HIS A 24 15.03 7.05 0.04
CA HIS A 24 16.34 6.83 -0.58
C HIS A 24 17.48 7.09 0.42
N TYR A 25 17.43 8.19 1.15
CA TYR A 25 18.40 8.50 2.19
C TYR A 25 18.41 7.46 3.33
N ALA A 26 17.24 7.00 3.76
CA ALA A 26 17.15 5.95 4.77
C ALA A 26 17.75 4.61 4.28
N LEU A 27 17.57 4.28 2.99
CA LEU A 27 18.19 3.11 2.38
C LEU A 27 19.71 3.24 2.32
N GLU A 28 20.24 4.41 1.97
CA GLU A 28 21.69 4.66 2.00
C GLU A 28 22.27 4.46 3.40
N GLN A 29 21.62 5.02 4.42
CA GLN A 29 22.03 4.82 5.83
C GLN A 29 21.96 3.35 6.24
N PHE A 30 20.91 2.66 5.84
CA PHE A 30 20.70 1.24 6.15
C PHE A 30 21.77 0.34 5.51
N LEU A 31 22.22 0.69 4.30
CA LEU A 31 23.25 -0.04 3.57
C LEU A 31 24.67 0.28 4.03
N HIS A 32 24.86 1.36 4.79
CA HIS A 32 26.19 1.74 5.22
C HIS A 32 26.83 0.64 6.08
N PRO A 33 28.14 0.29 5.85
CA PRO A 33 28.81 -0.78 6.59
C PRO A 33 28.81 -0.61 8.10
N GLN A 34 28.84 0.63 8.56
CA GLN A 34 28.70 1.01 9.99
C GLN A 34 27.29 1.50 10.28
N GLY A 35 26.29 0.84 9.71
CA GLY A 35 24.89 1.23 9.83
C GLY A 35 24.41 1.34 11.28
N VAL A 36 23.48 2.26 11.49
CA VAL A 36 22.95 2.58 12.83
C VAL A 36 22.15 1.41 13.42
N SER A 37 21.46 0.65 12.56
CA SER A 37 20.60 -0.45 12.98
C SER A 37 20.55 -1.55 11.92
N PRO A 38 20.42 -2.83 12.33
CA PRO A 38 20.12 -3.91 11.40
C PRO A 38 18.65 -3.95 10.94
N PHE A 39 17.80 -3.05 11.44
CA PHE A 39 16.39 -2.96 11.09
C PHE A 39 16.05 -1.63 10.45
N LEU A 40 15.29 -1.67 9.37
CA LEU A 40 14.64 -0.53 8.75
C LEU A 40 13.14 -0.77 8.71
N LEU A 41 12.37 0.14 9.29
CA LEU A 41 10.92 0.15 9.21
C LEU A 41 10.50 1.06 8.05
N VAL A 42 9.74 0.53 7.11
CA VAL A 42 9.24 1.28 5.97
C VAL A 42 7.72 1.31 6.01
N LYS A 43 7.15 2.49 6.10
CA LYS A 43 5.70 2.66 5.92
C LYS A 43 5.38 2.59 4.43
N ALA A 44 4.73 1.53 4.04
CA ALA A 44 4.20 1.30 2.70
C ALA A 44 3.11 0.21 2.75
N PRO A 45 2.24 0.12 1.74
CA PRO A 45 1.35 -1.03 1.60
C PRO A 45 2.15 -2.34 1.56
N GLU A 46 1.62 -3.36 2.23
CA GLU A 46 2.27 -4.67 2.37
C GLU A 46 1.99 -5.56 1.14
N GLU A 47 2.16 -4.98 -0.03
CA GLU A 47 1.89 -5.60 -1.32
C GLU A 47 3.20 -5.96 -2.02
N LYS A 48 3.16 -7.04 -2.79
CA LYS A 48 4.31 -7.55 -3.52
C LYS A 48 5.02 -6.50 -4.36
N GLU A 49 4.26 -5.62 -4.98
CA GLU A 49 4.78 -4.56 -5.85
C GLU A 49 5.69 -3.58 -5.10
N TYR A 50 5.34 -3.25 -3.87
CA TYR A 50 6.17 -2.39 -3.01
C TYR A 50 7.43 -3.13 -2.53
N LEU A 51 7.30 -4.40 -2.16
CA LEU A 51 8.45 -5.21 -1.75
C LEU A 51 9.44 -5.38 -2.91
N GLN A 52 8.95 -5.59 -4.13
CA GLN A 52 9.77 -5.66 -5.34
C GLN A 52 10.47 -4.33 -5.63
N LEU A 53 9.76 -3.22 -5.52
CA LEU A 53 10.32 -1.88 -5.73
C LEU A 53 11.45 -1.60 -4.74
N LEU A 54 11.25 -1.90 -3.46
CA LEU A 54 12.26 -1.75 -2.43
C LEU A 54 13.47 -2.65 -2.69
N LYS A 55 13.26 -3.89 -3.10
CA LYS A 55 14.34 -4.80 -3.50
C LYS A 55 15.17 -4.24 -4.63
N GLN A 56 14.54 -3.80 -5.71
CA GLN A 56 15.24 -3.28 -6.89
C GLN A 56 16.01 -2.01 -6.57
N THR A 57 15.40 -1.09 -5.81
CA THR A 57 16.08 0.14 -5.38
C THR A 57 17.27 -0.16 -4.49
N THR A 58 17.13 -1.10 -3.57
CA THR A 58 18.22 -1.53 -2.68
C THR A 58 19.36 -2.17 -3.46
N LEU A 59 19.04 -3.01 -4.44
CA LEU A 59 20.05 -3.61 -5.35
C LEU A 59 20.78 -2.53 -6.15
N SER A 60 20.07 -1.57 -6.71
CA SER A 60 20.66 -0.46 -7.47
C SER A 60 21.65 0.35 -6.63
N LEU A 61 21.32 0.61 -5.36
CA LEU A 61 22.22 1.31 -4.44
C LEU A 61 23.46 0.50 -4.05
N ARG A 62 23.45 -0.80 -4.26
CA ARG A 62 24.55 -1.71 -3.92
C ARG A 62 25.46 -2.06 -5.11
N GLU A 63 25.17 -1.60 -6.31
CA GLU A 63 25.92 -1.96 -7.52
C GLU A 63 27.43 -1.71 -7.42
N ASP A 64 27.84 -0.76 -6.61
CA ASP A 64 29.26 -0.41 -6.40
C ASP A 64 29.98 -1.30 -5.36
N HIS A 65 29.29 -2.25 -4.74
CA HIS A 65 29.86 -3.10 -3.69
C HIS A 65 29.63 -4.57 -4.02
N GLU A 66 30.66 -5.23 -4.53
CA GLU A 66 30.66 -6.69 -4.63
C GLU A 66 30.49 -7.30 -3.23
N ALA A 67 29.39 -8.00 -3.02
CA ALA A 67 29.16 -8.73 -1.78
C ALA A 67 30.13 -9.91 -1.69
N ALA A 68 30.92 -9.96 -0.63
CA ALA A 68 31.83 -11.05 -0.38
C ALA A 68 31.07 -12.35 -0.07
N LEU A 69 31.63 -13.48 -0.52
CA LEU A 69 31.12 -14.79 -0.16
C LEU A 69 31.16 -14.98 1.35
N THR A 70 30.05 -15.37 1.93
CA THR A 70 29.87 -15.61 3.37
C THR A 70 29.13 -16.94 3.59
N GLY A 71 28.94 -17.32 4.86
CA GLY A 71 28.24 -18.53 5.22
C GLY A 71 29.19 -19.70 5.48
N VAL A 72 28.62 -20.89 5.51
CA VAL A 72 29.32 -22.11 5.86
C VAL A 72 29.00 -23.25 4.90
N ASN A 73 29.84 -24.28 4.95
CA ASN A 73 29.55 -25.58 4.37
C ASN A 73 29.35 -26.58 5.50
N TYR A 74 28.17 -27.13 5.63
CA TYR A 74 27.85 -28.17 6.59
C TYR A 74 28.24 -29.54 6.02
N HIS A 75 29.01 -30.31 6.78
CA HIS A 75 29.43 -31.65 6.45
C HIS A 75 28.69 -32.66 7.32
N VAL A 76 27.91 -33.52 6.70
CA VAL A 76 27.18 -34.60 7.38
C VAL A 76 27.90 -35.92 7.15
N ASN A 77 28.35 -36.54 8.24
CA ASN A 77 28.99 -37.85 8.22
C ASN A 77 28.28 -38.76 9.24
N GLY A 78 27.30 -39.51 8.74
CA GLY A 78 26.42 -40.31 9.60
C GLY A 78 25.58 -39.45 10.55
N SER A 79 25.84 -39.60 11.86
CA SER A 79 25.20 -38.82 12.91
C SER A 79 26.02 -37.60 13.38
N ILE A 80 27.15 -37.35 12.77
CA ILE A 80 28.04 -36.24 13.13
C ILE A 80 27.95 -35.17 12.07
N VAL A 81 27.61 -33.95 12.51
CA VAL A 81 27.54 -32.76 11.67
C VAL A 81 28.60 -31.77 12.10
N THR A 82 29.43 -31.38 11.14
CA THR A 82 30.47 -30.36 11.32
C THR A 82 30.29 -29.25 10.28
N LEU A 83 30.95 -28.12 10.50
CA LEU A 83 30.92 -27.02 9.54
C LEU A 83 32.35 -26.48 9.28
N THR A 84 32.52 -25.95 8.10
CA THR A 84 33.66 -25.12 7.71
C THR A 84 33.18 -23.85 7.03
N PRO A 85 33.97 -22.76 7.04
CA PRO A 85 33.59 -21.57 6.27
C PRO A 85 33.37 -21.90 4.80
N ALA A 86 32.36 -21.26 4.18
CA ALA A 86 32.12 -21.44 2.76
C ALA A 86 33.30 -20.93 1.93
N ARG A 87 33.70 -21.71 0.93
CA ARG A 87 34.76 -21.37 -0.01
C ARG A 87 34.27 -21.21 -1.45
N ASN A 88 33.17 -21.86 -1.77
CA ASN A 88 32.52 -21.82 -3.07
C ASN A 88 31.06 -21.41 -2.96
N ALA A 89 30.55 -20.79 -4.02
CA ALA A 89 29.13 -20.39 -4.08
C ALA A 89 28.17 -21.59 -4.02
N ASP A 90 28.65 -22.78 -4.39
CA ASP A 90 27.84 -24.01 -4.37
C ASP A 90 27.85 -24.74 -3.03
N ASP A 91 28.60 -24.25 -2.06
CA ASP A 91 28.55 -24.80 -0.70
C ASP A 91 27.12 -24.61 -0.12
N ASN A 92 26.64 -25.60 0.64
CA ASN A 92 25.23 -25.75 0.95
C ASN A 92 24.61 -24.57 1.73
N PHE A 93 25.39 -23.84 2.52
CA PHE A 93 24.98 -22.65 3.26
C PHE A 93 25.82 -21.42 2.91
N ALA A 94 26.39 -21.40 1.73
CA ALA A 94 27.06 -20.22 1.19
C ALA A 94 26.05 -19.15 0.77
N SER A 95 26.43 -17.90 0.91
CA SER A 95 25.64 -16.76 0.49
C SER A 95 26.55 -15.65 -0.05
N SER A 96 26.05 -14.95 -1.06
CA SER A 96 26.70 -13.74 -1.59
C SER A 96 26.08 -12.45 -1.05
N GLY A 97 25.28 -12.53 0.00
CA GLY A 97 24.61 -11.38 0.60
C GLY A 97 23.54 -10.74 -0.29
N PRO A 98 22.61 -11.52 -0.88
CA PRO A 98 21.58 -10.99 -1.76
C PRO A 98 20.55 -10.16 -1.02
N VAL A 99 19.73 -9.43 -1.77
CA VAL A 99 18.49 -8.82 -1.30
C VAL A 99 17.33 -9.73 -1.67
N ILE A 100 16.62 -10.24 -0.67
CA ILE A 100 15.51 -11.17 -0.84
C ILE A 100 14.26 -10.56 -0.21
N TYR A 101 13.11 -10.66 -0.89
CA TYR A 101 11.83 -10.31 -0.29
C TYR A 101 10.91 -11.52 -0.21
N ALA A 102 10.05 -11.55 0.78
CA ALA A 102 8.99 -12.53 0.93
C ALA A 102 7.71 -11.86 1.44
N ASP A 103 6.62 -12.09 0.72
CA ASP A 103 5.26 -11.65 1.06
C ASP A 103 4.52 -12.68 1.91
N TRP A 104 4.92 -13.93 1.82
CA TRP A 104 4.44 -15.04 2.65
C TRP A 104 5.59 -15.75 3.34
N ILE A 105 5.44 -16.06 4.62
CA ILE A 105 6.51 -16.62 5.45
C ILE A 105 5.98 -17.79 6.26
N GLU A 106 6.68 -18.91 6.17
CA GLU A 106 6.49 -20.08 7.02
C GLU A 106 7.80 -20.45 7.73
N ALA A 107 7.71 -21.20 8.82
CA ALA A 107 8.84 -21.52 9.67
C ALA A 107 9.97 -22.21 8.92
N GLU A 108 9.67 -23.27 8.18
CA GLU A 108 10.69 -24.01 7.41
C GLU A 108 11.26 -23.19 6.24
N GLN A 109 10.43 -22.37 5.59
CA GLN A 109 10.86 -21.47 4.54
C GLN A 109 11.86 -20.43 5.07
N LEU A 110 11.56 -19.87 6.24
CA LEU A 110 12.38 -18.80 6.82
C LEU A 110 13.68 -19.32 7.43
N PHE A 111 13.59 -20.42 8.21
CA PHE A 111 14.70 -20.91 9.02
C PHE A 111 15.34 -22.19 8.50
N GLY A 112 14.86 -22.75 7.40
CA GLY A 112 15.31 -24.02 6.90
C GLY A 112 14.80 -25.20 7.72
N CYS A 113 15.23 -26.38 7.39
CA CYS A 113 14.82 -27.59 8.09
C CYS A 113 15.90 -28.68 8.07
N VAL A 114 15.73 -29.64 8.98
CA VAL A 114 16.51 -30.86 9.04
C VAL A 114 15.60 -32.02 8.64
N ARG A 115 16.00 -32.77 7.63
CA ARG A 115 15.25 -33.94 7.18
C ARG A 115 16.06 -35.20 7.37
N GLN A 116 15.41 -36.27 7.76
CA GLN A 116 16.01 -37.60 7.85
C GLN A 116 15.21 -38.58 6.99
N PHE A 117 15.89 -39.24 6.08
CA PHE A 117 15.31 -40.26 5.24
C PHE A 117 16.28 -41.45 5.13
N ASN A 118 15.78 -42.67 5.44
CA ASN A 118 16.60 -43.89 5.46
C ASN A 118 17.91 -43.77 6.25
N GLY A 119 17.89 -43.02 7.36
CA GLY A 119 19.08 -42.79 8.19
C GLY A 119 20.04 -41.70 7.68
N GLU A 120 19.79 -41.16 6.50
CA GLU A 120 20.54 -40.02 5.96
C GLU A 120 19.92 -38.70 6.42
N ILE A 121 20.78 -37.77 6.84
CA ILE A 121 20.40 -36.46 7.32
C ILE A 121 20.72 -35.42 6.26
N THR A 122 19.73 -34.58 5.95
CA THR A 122 19.86 -33.47 5.01
C THR A 122 19.47 -32.17 5.72
N LEU A 123 20.36 -31.17 5.59
CA LEU A 123 20.11 -29.80 6.05
C LEU A 123 19.67 -28.96 4.86
N GLN A 124 18.54 -28.26 5.00
CA GLN A 124 18.04 -27.34 3.97
C GLN A 124 18.12 -25.91 4.47
N PRO A 125 18.78 -24.99 3.71
CA PRO A 125 18.83 -23.59 4.07
C PRO A 125 17.45 -22.93 3.94
N GLY A 126 17.14 -22.02 4.85
CA GLY A 126 15.99 -21.12 4.75
C GLY A 126 16.37 -19.76 4.19
N LEU A 127 15.41 -18.84 4.16
CA LEU A 127 15.63 -17.49 3.66
C LEU A 127 16.71 -16.74 4.45
N VAL A 128 16.78 -16.93 5.76
CA VAL A 128 17.82 -16.29 6.59
C VAL A 128 19.24 -16.73 6.18
N HIS A 129 19.41 -17.97 5.79
CA HIS A 129 20.69 -18.47 5.31
C HIS A 129 21.00 -17.95 3.90
N GLN A 130 20.01 -17.93 3.02
CA GLN A 130 20.16 -17.43 1.66
C GLN A 130 20.47 -15.94 1.63
N ALA A 131 19.90 -15.17 2.58
CA ALA A 131 20.11 -13.74 2.70
C ALA A 131 21.31 -13.38 3.61
N ASN A 132 22.06 -14.34 4.12
CA ASN A 132 23.20 -14.10 4.99
C ASN A 132 24.21 -13.13 4.35
N GLY A 133 24.62 -12.12 5.08
CA GLY A 133 25.44 -11.01 4.58
C GLY A 133 24.67 -9.97 3.77
N GLY A 134 23.38 -10.15 3.58
CA GLY A 134 22.50 -9.30 2.78
C GLY A 134 21.32 -8.77 3.54
N ILE A 135 20.19 -8.65 2.84
CA ILE A 135 18.99 -8.01 3.34
C ILE A 135 17.78 -8.90 3.06
N LEU A 136 16.92 -9.01 4.07
CA LEU A 136 15.63 -9.67 3.97
C LEU A 136 14.51 -8.63 4.14
N ILE A 137 13.64 -8.53 3.13
CA ILE A 137 12.51 -7.61 3.10
C ILE A 137 11.23 -8.40 3.37
N LEU A 138 10.53 -8.09 4.46
CA LEU A 138 9.37 -8.85 4.93
C LEU A 138 8.17 -7.95 5.19
N SER A 139 6.99 -8.51 4.94
CA SER A 139 5.72 -7.91 5.38
C SER A 139 5.59 -8.02 6.89
N LEU A 140 5.38 -6.87 7.54
CA LEU A 140 5.27 -6.79 8.99
C LEU A 140 4.03 -7.52 9.52
N ARG A 141 2.88 -7.39 8.84
CA ARG A 141 1.64 -8.08 9.19
C ARG A 141 1.80 -9.60 9.21
N THR A 142 2.50 -10.17 8.23
CA THR A 142 2.76 -11.60 8.16
C THR A 142 3.61 -12.09 9.34
N LEU A 143 4.62 -11.30 9.73
CA LEU A 143 5.43 -11.61 10.91
C LEU A 143 4.66 -11.50 12.21
N MET A 144 3.85 -10.45 12.36
CA MET A 144 3.08 -10.22 13.58
C MET A 144 1.98 -11.26 13.80
N SER A 145 1.47 -11.86 12.73
CA SER A 145 0.53 -12.98 12.81
C SER A 145 1.18 -14.27 13.35
N GLN A 146 2.50 -14.31 13.38
CA GLN A 146 3.29 -15.46 13.83
C GLN A 146 4.38 -15.00 14.83
N PRO A 147 4.02 -14.68 16.08
CA PRO A 147 4.95 -14.07 17.04
C PRO A 147 6.20 -14.90 17.32
N ILE A 148 6.11 -16.22 17.27
CA ILE A 148 7.24 -17.12 17.50
C ILE A 148 8.29 -16.97 16.39
N LEU A 149 7.87 -16.85 15.15
CA LEU A 149 8.78 -16.60 14.02
C LEU A 149 9.48 -15.26 14.17
N TRP A 150 8.75 -14.23 14.55
CA TRP A 150 9.33 -12.91 14.78
C TRP A 150 10.38 -12.93 15.91
N MET A 151 10.06 -13.52 17.02
CA MET A 151 11.00 -13.58 18.16
C MET A 151 12.28 -14.32 17.79
N ARG A 152 12.18 -15.41 17.04
CA ARG A 152 13.35 -16.15 16.55
C ARG A 152 14.17 -15.34 15.57
N LEU A 153 13.52 -14.70 14.59
CA LEU A 153 14.19 -13.82 13.63
C LEU A 153 14.92 -12.66 14.31
N LYS A 154 14.25 -11.99 15.23
CA LYS A 154 14.83 -10.91 16.04
C LYS A 154 16.11 -11.39 16.75
N ASN A 155 16.06 -12.55 17.39
CA ASN A 155 17.19 -13.11 18.10
C ASN A 155 18.37 -13.44 17.17
N ILE A 156 18.09 -14.01 16.00
CA ILE A 156 19.10 -14.30 14.98
C ILE A 156 19.81 -13.02 14.53
N VAL A 157 19.03 -11.98 14.23
CA VAL A 157 19.56 -10.70 13.74
C VAL A 157 20.39 -9.99 14.82
N THR A 158 19.90 -9.96 16.04
CA THR A 158 20.57 -9.25 17.15
C THR A 158 21.82 -9.97 17.63
N GLN A 159 21.83 -11.30 17.65
CA GLN A 159 22.99 -12.11 18.09
C GLN A 159 23.95 -12.45 16.96
N GLN A 160 23.59 -12.20 15.72
CA GLN A 160 24.40 -12.51 14.54
C GLN A 160 24.80 -14.00 14.50
N ARG A 161 23.87 -14.87 14.88
CA ARG A 161 24.07 -16.30 14.97
C ARG A 161 22.79 -17.05 14.69
N PHE A 162 22.89 -18.17 13.98
CA PHE A 162 21.79 -19.10 13.75
C PHE A 162 22.02 -20.38 14.54
N ASP A 163 21.04 -20.70 15.40
CA ASP A 163 20.96 -21.96 16.14
C ASP A 163 19.86 -22.85 15.55
N TRP A 164 20.18 -24.11 15.34
CA TRP A 164 19.20 -25.09 14.88
C TRP A 164 18.29 -25.48 16.06
N LEU A 165 17.01 -25.20 15.89
CA LEU A 165 15.97 -25.48 16.87
C LEU A 165 14.89 -26.35 16.25
N THR A 166 14.19 -27.13 17.08
CA THR A 166 13.02 -27.85 16.64
C THR A 166 11.80 -26.95 16.53
N PHE A 167 10.94 -27.20 15.55
CA PHE A 167 9.65 -26.50 15.42
C PHE A 167 8.53 -27.17 16.23
N ASP A 168 8.74 -28.42 16.64
CA ASP A 168 7.79 -29.22 17.38
C ASP A 168 8.56 -29.97 18.49
N ASP A 169 8.21 -29.67 19.74
CA ASP A 169 8.84 -30.30 20.90
C ASP A 169 8.69 -31.83 20.93
N ALA A 170 7.64 -32.35 20.26
CA ALA A 170 7.42 -33.78 20.10
C ALA A 170 8.35 -34.44 19.07
N ARG A 171 9.05 -33.62 18.26
CA ARG A 171 9.98 -34.07 17.21
C ARG A 171 11.33 -33.42 17.37
N PRO A 172 12.15 -33.91 18.30
CA PRO A 172 13.50 -33.35 18.51
C PRO A 172 14.36 -33.50 17.26
N LEU A 173 15.39 -32.65 17.15
CA LEU A 173 16.38 -32.80 16.08
C LEU A 173 17.04 -34.16 16.14
N PRO A 174 17.23 -34.85 14.99
CA PRO A 174 17.79 -36.21 14.96
C PRO A 174 19.26 -36.25 15.41
N VAL A 175 19.95 -35.11 15.29
CA VAL A 175 21.37 -34.96 15.64
C VAL A 175 21.64 -33.57 16.16
N SER A 176 22.77 -33.41 16.86
CA SER A 176 23.28 -32.09 17.22
C SER A 176 23.93 -31.41 16.03
N ILE A 177 23.51 -30.17 15.74
CA ILE A 177 24.00 -29.40 14.61
C ILE A 177 24.66 -28.13 15.16
N PRO A 178 25.94 -27.88 14.81
CA PRO A 178 26.63 -26.69 15.28
C PRO A 178 25.99 -25.42 14.74
N SER A 179 25.95 -24.39 15.57
CA SER A 179 25.48 -23.06 15.19
C SER A 179 26.39 -22.44 14.13
N MET A 180 25.83 -21.56 13.32
CA MET A 180 26.62 -20.83 12.32
C MET A 180 26.55 -19.32 12.53
N PRO A 181 27.61 -18.58 12.20
CA PRO A 181 27.53 -17.13 12.13
C PRO A 181 26.55 -16.70 11.04
N LEU A 182 25.73 -15.72 11.34
CA LEU A 182 24.76 -15.19 10.38
C LEU A 182 24.59 -13.70 10.63
N THR A 183 24.93 -12.90 9.63
CA THR A 183 24.77 -11.45 9.66
C THR A 183 23.65 -11.07 8.68
N LEU A 184 22.59 -10.51 9.20
CA LEU A 184 21.40 -10.19 8.43
C LEU A 184 20.88 -8.81 8.79
N LYS A 185 20.53 -8.03 7.77
CA LYS A 185 19.71 -6.82 7.91
C LYS A 185 18.30 -7.13 7.47
N VAL A 186 17.32 -6.58 8.16
CA VAL A 186 15.91 -6.82 7.91
C VAL A 186 15.18 -5.50 7.66
N MET A 187 14.46 -5.45 6.56
CA MET A 187 13.55 -4.35 6.24
C MET A 187 12.12 -4.85 6.47
N LEU A 188 11.41 -4.19 7.39
CA LEU A 188 10.03 -4.51 7.74
C LEU A 188 9.11 -3.47 7.12
N VAL A 189 8.23 -3.95 6.25
CA VAL A 189 7.29 -3.11 5.50
C VAL A 189 5.90 -3.26 6.10
N GLY A 190 5.28 -2.15 6.45
CA GLY A 190 3.94 -2.16 7.03
C GLY A 190 3.20 -0.84 6.85
N GLU A 191 1.88 -0.90 6.92
CA GLU A 191 1.04 0.29 7.01
C GLU A 191 0.99 0.83 8.44
N ARG A 192 0.36 2.00 8.61
CA ARG A 192 0.30 2.68 9.92
C ARG A 192 -0.19 1.78 11.05
N GLU A 193 -1.21 0.99 10.81
CA GLU A 193 -1.77 0.09 11.80
C GLU A 193 -0.78 -0.98 12.23
N SER A 194 -0.17 -1.68 11.25
CA SER A 194 0.85 -2.70 11.52
C SER A 194 2.08 -2.12 12.23
N LEU A 195 2.51 -0.91 11.84
CA LEU A 195 3.63 -0.22 12.49
C LEU A 195 3.30 0.22 13.91
N ALA A 196 2.07 0.65 14.17
CA ALA A 196 1.61 0.99 15.51
C ALA A 196 1.59 -0.24 16.43
N ASP A 197 1.06 -1.36 15.94
CA ASP A 197 1.07 -2.63 16.67
C ASP A 197 2.50 -3.13 16.94
N PHE A 198 3.38 -3.00 15.95
CA PHE A 198 4.80 -3.35 16.12
C PHE A 198 5.50 -2.47 17.18
N GLN A 199 5.23 -1.17 17.15
CA GLN A 199 5.80 -0.23 18.13
C GLN A 199 5.31 -0.54 19.55
N GLU A 200 4.06 -0.95 19.71
CA GLU A 200 3.52 -1.38 20.99
C GLU A 200 4.16 -2.68 21.49
N MET A 201 4.36 -3.65 20.59
CA MET A 201 4.98 -4.94 20.90
C MET A 201 6.49 -4.84 21.17
N GLU A 202 7.19 -3.99 20.40
CA GLU A 202 8.64 -3.86 20.40
C GLU A 202 9.08 -2.38 20.52
N PRO A 203 8.78 -1.69 21.62
CA PRO A 203 9.01 -0.25 21.71
C PRO A 203 10.49 0.14 21.60
N GLU A 204 11.38 -0.62 22.22
CA GLU A 204 12.83 -0.35 22.20
C GLU A 204 13.43 -0.59 20.80
N LEU A 205 13.01 -1.65 20.15
CA LEU A 205 13.48 -1.98 18.81
C LEU A 205 12.96 -0.97 17.79
N ALA A 206 11.71 -0.56 17.90
CA ALA A 206 11.12 0.45 17.03
C ALA A 206 11.85 1.81 17.18
N GLU A 207 12.19 2.20 18.39
CA GLU A 207 12.93 3.43 18.66
C GLU A 207 14.36 3.40 18.10
N SER A 208 15.03 2.26 18.20
CA SER A 208 16.42 2.09 17.73
C SER A 208 16.53 1.78 16.25
N SER A 209 15.43 1.47 15.57
CA SER A 209 15.40 1.17 14.13
C SER A 209 15.46 2.44 13.28
N LEU A 210 15.98 2.31 12.07
CA LEU A 210 15.76 3.32 11.05
C LEU A 210 14.30 3.30 10.60
N TYR A 211 13.77 4.45 10.24
CA TYR A 211 12.39 4.59 9.80
C TYR A 211 12.29 5.52 8.59
N SER A 212 11.48 5.15 7.62
CA SER A 212 11.07 6.03 6.54
C SER A 212 9.73 5.63 5.95
N GLU A 213 9.20 6.43 5.05
CA GLU A 213 7.91 6.22 4.41
C GLU A 213 8.02 6.27 2.89
N PHE A 214 7.27 5.41 2.22
CA PHE A 214 7.01 5.57 0.80
C PHE A 214 5.96 6.67 0.62
N GLU A 215 6.30 7.69 -0.17
CA GLU A 215 5.42 8.80 -0.48
C GLU A 215 4.52 8.40 -1.66
N ASP A 216 3.24 8.16 -1.39
CA ASP A 216 2.27 7.60 -2.35
C ASP A 216 1.76 8.61 -3.38
N SER A 217 2.08 9.87 -3.23
CA SER A 217 1.57 10.93 -4.09
C SER A 217 2.63 11.97 -4.42
N LEU A 218 2.47 12.60 -5.58
CA LEU A 218 3.31 13.68 -6.07
C LEU A 218 2.48 14.92 -6.32
N GLN A 219 2.85 16.03 -5.66
CA GLN A 219 2.29 17.34 -5.92
C GLN A 219 2.81 17.87 -7.26
N LEU A 220 1.92 18.22 -8.17
CA LEU A 220 2.26 18.82 -9.47
C LEU A 220 2.51 20.33 -9.31
N THR A 221 3.70 20.69 -8.88
CA THR A 221 4.08 22.09 -8.68
C THR A 221 4.49 22.82 -9.97
N ASP A 222 5.00 22.06 -10.95
CA ASP A 222 5.54 22.57 -12.20
C ASP A 222 5.53 21.50 -13.32
N GLU A 223 6.03 21.86 -14.48
CA GLU A 223 6.14 20.92 -15.62
C GLU A 223 7.15 19.79 -15.34
N GLU A 224 8.17 20.04 -14.54
CA GLU A 224 9.15 19.02 -14.19
C GLU A 224 8.54 17.93 -13.31
N ALA A 225 7.72 18.29 -12.33
CA ALA A 225 6.99 17.32 -11.52
C ALA A 225 6.06 16.45 -12.39
N LEU A 226 5.37 17.04 -13.36
CA LEU A 226 4.55 16.30 -14.30
C LEU A 226 5.39 15.34 -15.17
N ARG A 227 6.55 15.78 -15.65
CA ARG A 227 7.50 14.94 -16.39
C ARG A 227 7.95 13.74 -15.55
N GLN A 228 8.34 13.99 -14.32
CA GLN A 228 8.75 12.95 -13.38
C GLN A 228 7.63 11.92 -13.13
N TRP A 229 6.38 12.39 -12.99
CA TRP A 229 5.25 11.47 -12.86
C TRP A 229 5.06 10.61 -14.12
N CYS A 230 5.14 11.18 -15.30
CA CYS A 230 5.07 10.43 -16.55
C CYS A 230 6.20 9.40 -16.68
N GLN A 231 7.41 9.76 -16.29
CA GLN A 231 8.56 8.83 -16.24
C GLN A 231 8.33 7.70 -15.23
N TRP A 232 7.76 8.01 -14.08
CA TRP A 232 7.40 7.02 -13.06
C TRP A 232 6.37 6.01 -13.59
N VAL A 233 5.31 6.49 -14.21
CA VAL A 233 4.29 5.64 -14.86
C VAL A 233 4.91 4.76 -15.94
N SER A 234 5.74 5.34 -16.80
CA SER A 234 6.45 4.61 -17.84
C SER A 234 7.39 3.53 -17.28
N GLY A 235 8.03 3.81 -16.16
CA GLY A 235 8.86 2.85 -15.42
C GLY A 235 8.05 1.67 -14.88
N VAL A 236 6.90 1.93 -14.30
CA VAL A 236 5.98 0.88 -13.84
C VAL A 236 5.49 0.01 -15.00
N ALA A 237 5.17 0.62 -16.14
CA ALA A 237 4.77 -0.10 -17.34
C ALA A 237 5.88 -1.04 -17.85
N ARG A 238 7.12 -0.54 -17.93
CA ARG A 238 8.27 -1.36 -18.37
C ARG A 238 8.51 -2.54 -17.44
N GLU A 239 8.54 -2.29 -16.15
CA GLU A 239 8.79 -3.32 -15.15
C GLU A 239 7.75 -4.44 -15.20
N LYS A 240 6.49 -4.11 -15.43
CA LYS A 240 5.38 -5.06 -15.51
C LYS A 240 5.14 -5.60 -16.93
N SER A 241 5.96 -5.23 -17.91
CA SER A 241 5.78 -5.58 -19.31
C SER A 241 4.39 -5.18 -19.84
N LEU A 242 3.92 -4.02 -19.42
CA LEU A 242 2.64 -3.43 -19.84
C LEU A 242 2.86 -2.41 -20.95
N PRO A 243 1.85 -2.17 -21.80
CA PRO A 243 1.93 -1.13 -22.81
C PRO A 243 2.14 0.25 -22.18
N GLY A 244 2.95 1.08 -22.83
CA GLY A 244 3.07 2.50 -22.52
C GLY A 244 1.89 3.30 -23.02
N LEU A 245 1.96 4.63 -22.92
CA LEU A 245 0.90 5.55 -23.30
C LEU A 245 1.35 6.41 -24.49
N THR A 246 0.43 6.64 -25.43
CA THR A 246 0.60 7.68 -26.44
C THR A 246 0.35 9.06 -25.82
N ALA A 247 0.79 10.12 -26.52
CA ALA A 247 0.69 11.49 -26.02
C ALA A 247 -0.75 11.90 -25.68
N ASP A 248 -1.73 11.44 -26.41
CA ASP A 248 -3.15 11.77 -26.23
C ASP A 248 -3.80 11.03 -25.04
N ALA A 249 -3.21 9.94 -24.57
CA ALA A 249 -3.72 9.17 -23.45
C ALA A 249 -3.35 9.75 -22.07
N TRP A 250 -2.26 10.51 -21.96
CA TRP A 250 -1.80 11.07 -20.70
C TRP A 250 -2.83 11.94 -19.97
N PRO A 251 -3.56 12.85 -20.62
CA PRO A 251 -4.57 13.65 -19.94
C PRO A 251 -5.68 12.80 -19.30
N LEU A 252 -6.08 11.70 -19.93
CA LEU A 252 -7.06 10.78 -19.35
C LEU A 252 -6.53 10.04 -18.15
N LEU A 253 -5.27 9.58 -18.19
CA LEU A 253 -4.65 8.93 -17.04
C LEU A 253 -4.47 9.91 -15.87
N MET A 254 -4.16 11.17 -16.15
CA MET A 254 -4.11 12.22 -15.13
C MET A 254 -5.47 12.45 -14.46
N GLN A 255 -6.56 12.43 -15.23
CA GLN A 255 -7.91 12.53 -14.67
C GLN A 255 -8.22 11.38 -13.71
N GLU A 256 -7.84 10.15 -14.07
CA GLU A 256 -7.98 8.99 -13.19
C GLU A 256 -7.07 9.11 -11.95
N GLY A 257 -5.87 9.64 -12.12
CA GLY A 257 -4.97 9.93 -11.01
C GLY A 257 -5.57 10.96 -10.03
N ALA A 258 -6.15 12.03 -10.55
CA ALA A 258 -6.83 13.05 -9.75
C ALA A 258 -8.06 12.48 -9.01
N ARG A 259 -8.82 11.60 -9.64
CA ARG A 259 -9.93 10.90 -8.99
C ARG A 259 -9.44 10.00 -7.85
N TYR A 260 -8.33 9.32 -8.05
CA TYR A 260 -7.75 8.45 -7.05
C TYR A 260 -7.25 9.22 -5.82
N THR A 261 -6.56 10.33 -6.02
CA THR A 261 -6.03 11.17 -4.93
C THR A 261 -7.08 12.10 -4.31
N GLY A 262 -8.14 12.41 -5.05
CA GLY A 262 -9.13 13.41 -4.66
C GLY A 262 -8.70 14.87 -4.91
N ASP A 263 -7.57 15.08 -5.58
CA ASP A 263 -7.00 16.40 -5.86
C ASP A 263 -6.43 16.45 -7.28
N GLN A 264 -6.85 17.46 -8.05
CA GLN A 264 -6.42 17.62 -9.45
C GLN A 264 -4.93 18.01 -9.60
N GLU A 265 -4.31 18.49 -8.55
CA GLU A 265 -2.89 18.86 -8.53
C GLU A 265 -1.99 17.79 -7.91
N VAL A 266 -2.55 16.64 -7.57
CA VAL A 266 -1.82 15.55 -6.93
C VAL A 266 -1.99 14.26 -7.74
N MET A 267 -0.86 13.64 -8.10
CA MET A 267 -0.85 12.38 -8.85
C MET A 267 -0.40 11.21 -7.98
N PRO A 268 -0.98 10.01 -8.17
CA PRO A 268 -0.59 8.83 -7.40
C PRO A 268 0.74 8.26 -7.88
N LEU A 269 1.57 7.85 -6.94
CA LEU A 269 2.80 7.09 -7.19
C LEU A 269 2.64 5.60 -6.91
N CYS A 270 1.48 5.18 -6.41
CA CYS A 270 1.15 3.79 -6.11
C CYS A 270 1.31 2.90 -7.36
N PRO A 271 2.26 1.95 -7.36
CA PRO A 271 2.45 1.05 -8.51
C PRO A 271 1.21 0.19 -8.83
N LEU A 272 0.43 -0.18 -7.81
CA LEU A 272 -0.79 -0.96 -7.98
C LEU A 272 -1.87 -0.19 -8.74
N CYS A 273 -2.12 1.07 -8.35
CA CYS A 273 -3.08 1.92 -9.02
C CYS A 273 -2.70 2.12 -10.50
N ILE A 274 -1.44 2.48 -10.74
CA ILE A 274 -0.91 2.71 -12.09
C ILE A 274 -0.97 1.43 -12.93
N SER A 275 -0.45 0.32 -12.43
CA SER A 275 -0.43 -0.94 -13.18
C SER A 275 -1.83 -1.48 -13.46
N ARG A 276 -2.79 -1.26 -12.56
CA ARG A 276 -4.18 -1.63 -12.77
C ARG A 276 -4.78 -0.93 -13.98
N GLN A 277 -4.57 0.38 -14.11
CA GLN A 277 -5.07 1.14 -15.26
C GLN A 277 -4.51 0.60 -16.57
N LEU A 278 -3.20 0.39 -16.62
CA LEU A 278 -2.52 -0.10 -17.81
C LEU A 278 -2.88 -1.55 -18.14
N ARG A 279 -3.01 -2.40 -17.12
CA ARG A 279 -3.36 -3.81 -17.30
C ARG A 279 -4.77 -4.00 -17.80
N GLU A 280 -5.73 -3.23 -17.28
CA GLU A 280 -7.12 -3.29 -17.77
C GLU A 280 -7.29 -2.68 -19.16
N ALA A 281 -6.45 -1.72 -19.54
CA ALA A 281 -6.46 -1.15 -20.89
C ALA A 281 -5.69 -2.01 -21.93
N ALA A 282 -4.74 -2.81 -21.50
CA ALA A 282 -3.91 -3.63 -22.39
C ALA A 282 -4.70 -4.53 -23.37
N PRO A 283 -5.82 -5.18 -23.00
CA PRO A 283 -6.60 -6.00 -23.93
C PRO A 283 -7.22 -5.23 -25.11
N PHE A 284 -7.32 -3.90 -25.01
CA PHE A 284 -7.90 -3.06 -26.07
C PHE A 284 -6.88 -2.62 -27.12
N THR A 285 -5.61 -2.91 -26.94
CA THR A 285 -4.56 -2.61 -27.90
C THR A 285 -3.89 -3.87 -28.41
N THR A 286 -3.45 -3.84 -29.67
CA THR A 286 -2.57 -4.83 -30.28
C THR A 286 -1.14 -4.32 -30.38
N ASP A 287 -0.93 -3.05 -30.07
CA ASP A 287 0.36 -2.36 -30.14
C ASP A 287 1.06 -2.35 -28.77
N SER A 288 2.26 -1.83 -28.75
CA SER A 288 3.03 -1.62 -27.52
C SER A 288 2.58 -0.39 -26.70
N THR A 289 1.57 0.32 -27.20
CA THR A 289 1.06 1.55 -26.58
C THR A 289 -0.47 1.57 -26.53
N ILE A 290 -0.99 2.31 -25.55
CA ILE A 290 -2.41 2.57 -25.34
C ILE A 290 -2.68 4.02 -25.75
N ASN A 291 -3.64 4.26 -26.62
CA ASN A 291 -4.09 5.59 -27.00
C ASN A 291 -5.29 6.06 -26.15
N ALA A 292 -5.70 7.32 -26.34
CA ALA A 292 -6.80 7.91 -25.60
C ALA A 292 -8.12 7.16 -25.77
N GLU A 293 -8.43 6.70 -26.98
CA GLU A 293 -9.67 5.98 -27.27
C GLU A 293 -9.72 4.62 -26.56
N GLN A 294 -8.61 3.89 -26.57
CA GLN A 294 -8.48 2.59 -25.89
C GLN A 294 -8.59 2.74 -24.38
N LEU A 295 -7.94 3.75 -23.80
CA LEU A 295 -8.04 4.05 -22.37
C LEU A 295 -9.45 4.44 -21.98
N LYS A 296 -10.11 5.29 -22.77
CA LYS A 296 -11.50 5.69 -22.57
C LYS A 296 -12.46 4.50 -22.64
N THR A 297 -12.27 3.62 -23.62
CA THR A 297 -13.08 2.40 -23.76
C THR A 297 -12.96 1.52 -22.52
N MET A 298 -11.75 1.33 -22.02
CA MET A 298 -11.53 0.58 -20.76
C MET A 298 -12.29 1.23 -19.60
N LEU A 299 -12.19 2.54 -19.42
CA LEU A 299 -12.85 3.27 -18.33
C LEU A 299 -14.37 3.16 -18.39
N VAL A 300 -14.95 3.30 -19.60
CA VAL A 300 -16.40 3.14 -19.82
C VAL A 300 -16.86 1.72 -19.48
N GLN A 301 -16.14 0.71 -19.94
CA GLN A 301 -16.48 -0.68 -19.65
C GLN A 301 -16.32 -1.03 -18.16
N ARG A 302 -15.31 -0.48 -17.50
CA ARG A 302 -15.15 -0.63 -16.05
C ARG A 302 -16.33 -0.01 -15.31
N GLN A 303 -16.71 1.20 -15.67
CA GLN A 303 -17.85 1.91 -15.07
C GLN A 303 -19.15 1.12 -15.24
N TRP A 304 -19.38 0.55 -16.42
CA TRP A 304 -20.55 -0.29 -16.65
C TRP A 304 -20.51 -1.58 -15.81
N ARG A 305 -19.39 -2.28 -15.80
CA ARG A 305 -19.21 -3.52 -15.03
C ARG A 305 -19.43 -3.32 -13.53
N GLU A 306 -19.00 -2.19 -13.00
CA GLU A 306 -19.09 -1.85 -11.58
C GLU A 306 -20.35 -1.05 -11.22
N GLY A 307 -21.18 -0.69 -12.21
CA GLY A 307 -22.28 0.27 -12.08
C GLY A 307 -23.63 -0.32 -11.72
N PHE A 308 -23.74 -1.61 -11.43
CA PHE A 308 -25.05 -2.26 -11.19
C PHE A 308 -25.88 -1.58 -10.09
N LEU A 309 -25.27 -1.31 -8.94
CA LEU A 309 -25.99 -0.68 -7.82
C LEU A 309 -26.41 0.75 -8.15
N ALA A 310 -25.54 1.54 -8.78
CA ALA A 310 -25.85 2.91 -9.19
C ALA A 310 -27.00 2.94 -10.21
N GLU A 311 -27.04 2.02 -11.15
CA GLU A 311 -28.14 1.88 -12.12
C GLU A 311 -29.46 1.52 -11.43
N ARG A 312 -29.42 0.58 -10.47
CA ARG A 312 -30.64 0.19 -9.72
C ARG A 312 -31.21 1.37 -8.91
N MET A 313 -30.36 2.15 -8.29
CA MET A 313 -30.78 3.32 -7.54
C MET A 313 -31.36 4.41 -8.46
N GLN A 314 -30.77 4.59 -9.64
CA GLN A 314 -31.33 5.50 -10.66
C GLN A 314 -32.68 5.00 -11.15
N ASP A 315 -32.89 3.71 -11.31
CA ASP A 315 -34.18 3.13 -11.71
C ASP A 315 -35.26 3.44 -10.68
N GLU A 316 -34.95 3.47 -9.38
CA GLU A 316 -35.91 3.84 -8.33
C GLU A 316 -36.42 5.28 -8.50
N ILE A 317 -35.54 6.19 -8.94
CA ILE A 317 -35.93 7.57 -9.26
C ILE A 317 -36.79 7.61 -10.53
N LEU A 318 -36.38 6.89 -11.58
CA LEU A 318 -37.11 6.85 -12.86
C LEU A 318 -38.49 6.18 -12.73
N LEU A 319 -38.63 5.24 -11.80
CA LEU A 319 -39.89 4.57 -11.48
C LEU A 319 -40.74 5.34 -10.45
N GLU A 320 -40.33 6.54 -10.10
CA GLU A 320 -41.02 7.42 -9.13
C GLU A 320 -41.17 6.79 -7.73
N GLN A 321 -40.29 5.87 -7.36
CA GLN A 321 -40.22 5.33 -5.99
C GLN A 321 -39.46 6.28 -5.06
N ILE A 322 -38.48 6.99 -5.60
CA ILE A 322 -37.79 8.12 -4.96
C ILE A 322 -38.16 9.38 -5.75
N LEU A 323 -38.76 10.34 -5.07
CA LEU A 323 -39.27 11.55 -5.73
C LEU A 323 -38.18 12.62 -5.84
N ILE A 324 -37.74 12.87 -7.08
CA ILE A 324 -36.83 13.95 -7.42
C ILE A 324 -37.50 14.82 -8.47
N GLU A 325 -37.77 16.07 -8.13
CA GLU A 325 -38.30 17.04 -9.08
C GLU A 325 -37.14 17.72 -9.83
N THR A 326 -37.21 17.73 -11.14
CA THR A 326 -36.21 18.36 -11.99
C THR A 326 -36.65 19.69 -12.60
N GLU A 327 -37.91 20.03 -12.46
CA GLU A 327 -38.52 21.25 -12.99
C GLU A 327 -39.38 21.94 -11.93
N GLY A 328 -39.55 23.24 -12.09
CA GLY A 328 -40.38 24.05 -11.17
C GLY A 328 -39.66 24.48 -9.91
N GLU A 329 -40.43 25.05 -9.00
CA GLU A 329 -39.95 25.51 -7.69
C GLU A 329 -40.91 25.00 -6.59
N CYS A 330 -40.32 24.59 -5.48
CA CYS A 330 -41.05 24.13 -4.32
C CYS A 330 -40.46 24.73 -3.04
N ILE A 331 -41.30 25.38 -2.25
CA ILE A 331 -40.86 25.93 -0.97
C ILE A 331 -40.66 24.80 0.04
N GLY A 332 -39.53 24.84 0.72
CA GLY A 332 -39.18 23.83 1.73
C GLY A 332 -38.65 22.55 1.20
N GLN A 333 -38.27 22.49 -0.08
CA GLN A 333 -37.63 21.33 -0.70
C GLN A 333 -36.44 21.75 -1.51
N ILE A 334 -35.39 20.91 -1.52
CA ILE A 334 -34.19 21.08 -2.34
C ILE A 334 -33.65 19.70 -2.72
N ASN A 335 -33.14 19.60 -3.94
CA ASN A 335 -32.38 18.40 -4.34
C ASN A 335 -30.96 18.49 -3.80
N ALA A 336 -30.50 17.40 -3.24
CA ALA A 336 -29.17 17.25 -2.72
C ALA A 336 -28.46 16.06 -3.36
N LEU A 337 -27.16 15.98 -3.19
CA LEU A 337 -26.36 14.84 -3.57
C LEU A 337 -25.88 14.10 -2.32
N SER A 338 -26.23 12.84 -2.22
CA SER A 338 -25.70 11.93 -1.23
C SER A 338 -24.58 11.09 -1.85
N VAL A 339 -23.49 10.89 -1.10
CA VAL A 339 -22.42 9.97 -1.48
C VAL A 339 -22.64 8.67 -0.71
N ILE A 340 -22.78 7.58 -1.45
CA ILE A 340 -23.07 6.27 -0.89
C ILE A 340 -21.85 5.38 -1.03
N ASP A 341 -21.39 4.81 0.08
CA ASP A 341 -20.32 3.85 0.15
C ASP A 341 -20.88 2.51 0.65
N PHE A 342 -21.09 1.59 -0.27
CA PHE A 342 -21.57 0.26 0.07
C PHE A 342 -20.40 -0.65 0.48
N PRO A 343 -20.50 -1.34 1.63
CA PRO A 343 -19.51 -2.35 2.00
C PRO A 343 -19.32 -3.40 0.91
N GLY A 344 -18.07 -3.62 0.51
CA GLY A 344 -17.73 -4.57 -0.55
C GLY A 344 -17.86 -4.03 -1.98
N HIS A 345 -18.36 -2.80 -2.17
CA HIS A 345 -18.33 -2.13 -3.46
C HIS A 345 -16.99 -1.41 -3.67
N PRO A 346 -16.41 -1.44 -4.88
CA PRO A 346 -15.06 -0.92 -5.11
C PRO A 346 -14.94 0.61 -4.98
N ARG A 347 -16.04 1.34 -5.14
CA ARG A 347 -16.04 2.80 -5.11
C ARG A 347 -17.36 3.37 -4.61
N PRO A 348 -17.32 4.50 -3.88
CA PRO A 348 -18.52 5.26 -3.60
C PRO A 348 -19.10 5.86 -4.90
N PHE A 349 -20.39 6.10 -4.91
CA PHE A 349 -21.07 6.80 -5.99
C PHE A 349 -22.09 7.79 -5.46
N GLY A 350 -22.42 8.79 -6.29
CA GLY A 350 -23.38 9.83 -5.91
C GLY A 350 -24.81 9.43 -6.29
N GLU A 351 -25.73 9.75 -5.43
CA GLU A 351 -27.17 9.60 -5.62
C GLU A 351 -27.88 10.90 -5.30
N PRO A 352 -28.82 11.38 -6.16
CA PRO A 352 -29.65 12.51 -5.82
C PRO A 352 -30.66 12.11 -4.73
N SER A 353 -30.91 13.00 -3.81
CA SER A 353 -31.90 12.86 -2.78
C SER A 353 -32.66 14.17 -2.59
N ARG A 354 -33.88 14.10 -2.07
CA ARG A 354 -34.67 15.28 -1.74
C ARG A 354 -34.55 15.61 -0.26
N ILE A 355 -34.26 16.85 0.04
CA ILE A 355 -34.31 17.37 1.41
C ILE A 355 -35.58 18.20 1.57
N SER A 356 -36.38 17.84 2.56
CA SER A 356 -37.59 18.59 2.92
C SER A 356 -37.42 19.29 4.27
N CYS A 357 -37.91 20.52 4.32
CA CYS A 357 -37.91 21.33 5.53
C CYS A 357 -39.33 21.81 5.83
N VAL A 358 -39.82 21.48 7.01
CA VAL A 358 -41.11 21.98 7.52
C VAL A 358 -40.85 22.94 8.66
N VAL A 359 -41.43 24.16 8.55
CA VAL A 359 -41.30 25.22 9.53
C VAL A 359 -42.66 25.43 10.22
N HIS A 360 -42.60 25.57 11.53
CA HIS A 360 -43.78 25.85 12.34
C HIS A 360 -43.45 26.86 13.44
N ILE A 361 -44.48 27.44 14.07
CA ILE A 361 -44.30 28.36 15.20
C ILE A 361 -43.65 27.58 16.35
N GLY A 362 -42.55 28.10 16.87
CA GLY A 362 -41.80 27.44 17.93
C GLY A 362 -40.78 28.37 18.57
N ASP A 363 -39.88 27.80 19.34
CA ASP A 363 -38.90 28.48 20.19
C ASP A 363 -37.44 28.40 19.67
N GLY A 364 -37.28 28.15 18.38
CA GLY A 364 -35.94 28.10 17.74
C GLY A 364 -35.29 26.74 17.72
N GLU A 365 -36.02 25.66 17.96
CA GLU A 365 -35.51 24.31 17.91
C GLU A 365 -35.46 23.82 16.46
N PHE A 366 -34.28 23.34 16.04
CA PHE A 366 -34.07 22.65 14.75
C PHE A 366 -34.02 21.15 15.00
N THR A 367 -34.95 20.41 14.41
CA THR A 367 -34.98 18.96 14.48
C THR A 367 -34.37 18.37 13.25
N ASP A 368 -33.25 17.64 13.44
CA ASP A 368 -32.64 16.78 12.45
C ASP A 368 -33.27 15.38 12.57
N VAL A 369 -34.17 15.05 11.63
CA VAL A 369 -34.88 13.77 11.64
C VAL A 369 -33.93 12.61 11.44
N GLU A 370 -32.90 12.75 10.59
CA GLU A 370 -31.92 11.70 10.30
C GLU A 370 -31.10 11.35 11.55
N ARG A 371 -30.69 12.36 12.33
CA ARG A 371 -29.98 12.15 13.59
C ARG A 371 -30.87 11.52 14.66
N LYS A 372 -32.10 12.00 14.75
CA LYS A 372 -33.09 11.50 15.74
C LYS A 372 -33.48 10.05 15.47
N ALA A 373 -33.45 9.62 14.19
CA ALA A 373 -33.66 8.25 13.74
C ALA A 373 -32.37 7.41 13.67
N GLU A 374 -31.22 7.99 14.08
CA GLU A 374 -29.90 7.35 14.03
C GLU A 374 -29.42 6.96 12.60
N LEU A 375 -29.94 7.67 11.58
CA LEU A 375 -29.61 7.42 10.17
C LEU A 375 -28.52 8.38 9.64
N GLY A 376 -28.27 9.51 10.32
CA GLY A 376 -27.30 10.51 9.90
C GLY A 376 -25.89 10.24 10.45
N GLY A 377 -24.87 10.44 9.61
CA GLY A 377 -23.47 10.36 9.98
C GLY A 377 -22.93 11.65 10.63
N ASN A 378 -21.67 11.62 11.07
CA ASN A 378 -21.01 12.75 11.73
C ASN A 378 -20.88 13.99 10.83
N ILE A 379 -20.66 13.83 9.53
CA ILE A 379 -20.55 14.92 8.56
C ILE A 379 -21.91 15.61 8.42
N HIS A 380 -22.99 14.83 8.35
CA HIS A 380 -24.36 15.33 8.32
C HIS A 380 -24.69 16.14 9.58
N ALA A 381 -24.39 15.61 10.76
CA ALA A 381 -24.59 16.29 12.03
C ALA A 381 -23.83 17.63 12.10
N LYS A 382 -22.60 17.66 11.64
CA LYS A 382 -21.82 18.90 11.54
C LYS A 382 -22.45 19.90 10.58
N GLY A 383 -22.94 19.45 9.43
CA GLY A 383 -23.65 20.28 8.45
C GLY A 383 -24.89 20.94 9.05
N MET A 384 -25.68 20.20 9.80
CA MET A 384 -26.86 20.75 10.52
C MET A 384 -26.49 21.82 11.53
N MET A 385 -25.43 21.61 12.31
CA MET A 385 -24.96 22.61 13.28
C MET A 385 -24.44 23.87 12.60
N LEU A 386 -23.72 23.75 11.49
CA LEU A 386 -23.22 24.89 10.70
C LEU A 386 -24.37 25.68 10.09
N MET A 387 -25.40 25.01 9.55
CA MET A 387 -26.57 25.63 9.00
C MET A 387 -27.32 26.41 10.07
N GLN A 388 -27.53 25.85 11.25
CA GLN A 388 -28.18 26.51 12.37
C GLN A 388 -27.43 27.78 12.81
N ALA A 389 -26.09 27.66 12.95
CA ALA A 389 -25.23 28.78 13.31
C ALA A 389 -25.26 29.89 12.23
N PHE A 390 -25.26 29.53 10.96
CA PHE A 390 -25.37 30.46 9.85
C PHE A 390 -26.67 31.21 9.85
N LEU A 391 -27.80 30.54 10.03
CA LEU A 391 -29.12 31.18 10.10
C LEU A 391 -29.22 32.17 11.27
N MET A 392 -28.68 31.82 12.43
CA MET A 392 -28.63 32.71 13.60
C MET A 392 -27.78 33.95 13.33
N ALA A 393 -26.65 33.81 12.63
CA ALA A 393 -25.78 34.93 12.31
C ALA A 393 -26.34 35.85 11.22
N GLU A 394 -26.90 35.28 10.14
CA GLU A 394 -27.43 36.05 9.00
C GLU A 394 -28.72 36.77 9.32
N LEU A 395 -29.56 36.22 10.17
CA LEU A 395 -30.82 36.85 10.56
C LEU A 395 -30.65 37.93 11.65
N ASP A 396 -29.42 38.15 12.13
CA ASP A 396 -29.06 39.17 13.14
C ASP A 396 -30.06 39.23 14.32
N LEU A 397 -30.38 38.02 14.81
CA LEU A 397 -31.38 37.88 15.86
C LEU A 397 -30.74 38.04 17.24
N ASP A 398 -31.01 39.14 17.91
CA ASP A 398 -30.66 39.34 19.33
C ASP A 398 -31.42 38.38 20.26
N GLN A 399 -32.37 37.63 19.73
CA GLN A 399 -33.25 36.74 20.47
C GLN A 399 -33.35 35.37 19.77
N GLN A 400 -33.88 34.40 20.49
CA GLN A 400 -34.22 33.09 20.02
C GLN A 400 -35.10 33.14 18.75
N LEU A 401 -34.84 32.23 17.78
CA LEU A 401 -35.61 32.14 16.54
C LEU A 401 -37.12 31.96 16.86
N PRO A 402 -38.04 32.70 16.21
CA PRO A 402 -39.48 32.63 16.49
C PRO A 402 -40.17 31.41 15.86
N PHE A 403 -39.40 30.50 15.26
CA PHE A 403 -39.89 29.30 14.60
C PHE A 403 -39.06 28.08 14.94
N SER A 404 -39.65 26.94 14.79
CA SER A 404 -38.96 25.65 14.82
C SER A 404 -39.03 25.00 13.44
N ALA A 405 -38.00 24.22 13.06
CA ALA A 405 -37.91 23.56 11.77
C ALA A 405 -37.57 22.09 11.92
N SER A 406 -38.17 21.27 11.08
CA SER A 406 -37.82 19.84 10.93
C SER A 406 -37.26 19.60 9.53
N ILE A 407 -36.08 18.98 9.44
CA ILE A 407 -35.37 18.70 8.20
C ILE A 407 -35.27 17.20 8.03
N THR A 408 -35.66 16.72 6.87
CA THR A 408 -35.71 15.30 6.52
C THR A 408 -35.07 15.09 5.17
N PHE A 409 -34.25 14.04 5.05
CA PHE A 409 -33.82 13.48 3.77
C PHE A 409 -34.81 12.40 3.33
N GLU A 410 -35.34 12.53 2.12
CA GLU A 410 -36.32 11.61 1.55
C GLU A 410 -35.70 10.76 0.45
#